data_349f0746a569e366881d5faabb3b0fc8
#
_entry.id   349f0746a569e366881d5faabb3b0fc8
#
_cell.length_a   1.000
_cell.length_b   1.000
_cell.length_c   1.000
_cell.angle_alpha   90.00
_cell.angle_beta   90.00
_cell.angle_gamma   90.00
#
_symmetry.space_group_name_H-M   'P 1'
#
loop_
_entity.id
_entity.type
_entity.pdbx_description
1 polymer ?
#
loop_
_entity_poly.entity_id
_entity_poly.type
_entity_poly.pdbx_seq_one_letter_code
_entity_poly.pdbx_strand_id
1 'polypeptide(L)'
;LPVVFILRTQYGENTRLGLLGIITANSFMYLIYGDFLLQHFEASSDTTAYLAFFIAAVNLSIHLYLRFRVEGQDTLRNLMLGLAVTFASMGIPILFSAANVLMVWAAESVLLLWLFTKEKNRIYELASAVLLLLTLGALAYYRTTDTFIHDTGDSLFFNGAFFVTTFVSIAYYVVAVIMQFNKELFSDTKRLIAYTPCNAIAYALGFSILFLAFRDNFHFHLEQPISEYASLLTANIMLLGGALILRKRFEISENMLAYEISLYLAGILFAMTVWNDTAPTGLLLRWLMALVTIAYMAYCIRGQLLVTSNPRSLHTEYAIVSTLMWLTLTRLLLITFNEVNFSTAFSLSLGIAA
;
A
#
# COMPACT_ATOMS: atom_id res chain seq x y z
N LEU A 1 25.17 11.58 29.48
CA LEU A 1 23.89 12.28 29.69
C LEU A 1 22.78 11.37 30.21
N PRO A 2 22.47 10.17 29.64
CA PRO A 2 21.47 9.26 30.18
C PRO A 2 21.72 8.86 31.65
N VAL A 3 22.98 8.67 32.00
CA VAL A 3 23.41 8.37 33.39
C VAL A 3 23.06 9.52 34.34
N VAL A 4 23.25 10.77 33.90
CA VAL A 4 22.88 11.95 34.68
C VAL A 4 21.37 12.05 34.86
N PHE A 5 20.58 11.64 33.86
CA PHE A 5 19.13 11.58 33.95
C PHE A 5 18.66 10.56 34.99
N ILE A 6 19.26 9.37 34.98
CA ILE A 6 18.95 8.30 35.93
C ILE A 6 19.24 8.75 37.37
N LEU A 7 20.33 9.51 37.58
CA LEU A 7 20.74 10.00 38.90
C LEU A 7 19.88 11.17 39.39
N ARG A 8 19.17 11.88 38.52
CA ARG A 8 18.37 13.08 38.84
C ARG A 8 16.86 12.91 38.83
N THR A 9 16.34 11.73 39.07
CA THR A 9 14.89 11.42 39.02
C THR A 9 14.05 12.16 40.10
N GLN A 10 14.63 13.00 40.93
CA GLN A 10 13.93 13.75 41.97
C GLN A 10 13.40 15.12 41.51
N TYR A 11 13.61 15.53 40.27
CA TYR A 11 13.22 16.86 39.75
C TYR A 11 11.84 16.81 39.03
N GLY A 12 11.12 17.94 39.10
CA GLY A 12 9.77 18.08 38.58
C GLY A 12 9.61 17.83 37.06
N GLU A 13 8.38 17.70 36.61
CA GLU A 13 7.99 17.24 35.26
C GLU A 13 8.58 18.11 34.12
N ASN A 14 8.66 19.44 34.30
CA ASN A 14 9.23 20.36 33.30
C ASN A 14 10.75 20.17 33.09
N THR A 15 11.46 19.79 34.15
CA THR A 15 12.91 19.50 34.08
C THR A 15 13.18 18.19 33.34
N ARG A 16 12.26 17.24 33.47
CA ARG A 16 12.33 15.97 32.72
C ARG A 16 12.25 16.18 31.21
N LEU A 17 11.29 16.98 30.72
CA LEU A 17 11.12 17.27 29.29
C LEU A 17 12.35 17.97 28.71
N GLY A 18 12.91 18.94 29.43
CA GLY A 18 14.14 19.60 29.02
C GLY A 18 15.34 18.66 28.90
N LEU A 19 15.51 17.73 29.84
CA LEU A 19 16.58 16.72 29.79
C LEU A 19 16.41 15.73 28.63
N LEU A 20 15.18 15.30 28.34
CA LEU A 20 14.88 14.44 27.19
C LEU A 20 15.21 15.16 25.87
N GLY A 21 14.86 16.44 25.76
CA GLY A 21 15.23 17.29 24.63
C GLY A 21 16.74 17.40 24.43
N ILE A 22 17.50 17.61 25.51
CA ILE A 22 18.97 17.67 25.47
C ILE A 22 19.57 16.32 25.03
N ILE A 23 19.06 15.19 25.51
CA ILE A 23 19.53 13.87 25.11
C ILE A 23 19.30 13.67 23.61
N THR A 24 18.09 14.01 23.11
CA THR A 24 17.75 13.92 21.70
C THR A 24 18.67 14.79 20.85
N ALA A 25 18.78 16.09 21.19
CA ALA A 25 19.64 17.03 20.47
C ALA A 25 21.10 16.56 20.45
N ASN A 26 21.62 16.08 21.58
CA ASN A 26 22.97 15.56 21.66
C ASN A 26 23.21 14.34 20.76
N SER A 27 22.25 13.43 20.67
CA SER A 27 22.36 12.27 19.79
C SER A 27 22.42 12.68 18.31
N PHE A 28 21.61 13.65 17.87
CA PHE A 28 21.68 14.20 16.51
C PHE A 28 22.98 14.99 16.26
N MET A 29 23.46 15.74 17.25
CA MET A 29 24.73 16.45 17.13
C MET A 29 25.93 15.51 16.94
N TYR A 30 25.94 14.34 17.59
CA TYR A 30 26.95 13.31 17.34
C TYR A 30 26.94 12.82 15.90
N LEU A 31 25.76 12.63 15.29
CA LEU A 31 25.69 12.24 13.89
C LEU A 31 26.20 13.36 12.97
N ILE A 32 25.74 14.60 13.18
CA ILE A 32 26.11 15.76 12.36
C ILE A 32 27.63 16.06 12.45
N TYR A 33 28.17 16.15 13.67
CA TYR A 33 29.59 16.38 13.84
C TYR A 33 30.44 15.20 13.39
N GLY A 34 29.97 13.98 13.61
CA GLY A 34 30.65 12.78 13.16
C GLY A 34 30.68 12.71 11.63
N ASP A 35 29.61 13.01 10.95
CA ASP A 35 29.54 13.10 9.49
C ASP A 35 30.48 14.18 8.95
N PHE A 36 30.46 15.41 9.55
CA PHE A 36 31.36 16.49 9.18
C PHE A 36 32.85 16.09 9.33
N LEU A 37 33.19 15.42 10.42
CA LEU A 37 34.57 14.95 10.64
C LEU A 37 34.96 13.87 9.64
N LEU A 38 34.07 12.91 9.37
CA LEU A 38 34.32 11.85 8.40
C LEU A 38 34.52 12.40 6.99
N GLN A 39 33.71 13.36 6.57
CA GLN A 39 33.89 14.06 5.30
C GLN A 39 35.23 14.81 5.24
N HIS A 40 35.65 15.43 6.34
CA HIS A 40 36.95 16.11 6.41
C HIS A 40 38.14 15.17 6.26
N PHE A 41 37.99 13.91 6.68
CA PHE A 41 39.00 12.85 6.50
C PHE A 41 38.81 12.02 5.21
N GLU A 42 38.02 12.53 4.25
CA GLU A 42 37.76 11.87 2.97
C GLU A 42 37.21 10.41 3.13
N ALA A 43 36.53 10.15 4.23
CA ALA A 43 35.91 8.87 4.46
C ALA A 43 34.74 8.63 3.48
N SER A 44 34.50 7.38 3.11
CA SER A 44 33.39 7.03 2.21
C SER A 44 32.03 7.33 2.85
N SER A 45 31.01 7.58 2.04
CA SER A 45 29.62 7.77 2.49
C SER A 45 29.12 6.65 3.40
N ASP A 46 29.61 5.42 3.17
CA ASP A 46 29.25 4.24 3.96
C ASP A 46 29.66 4.38 5.43
N THR A 47 30.73 5.15 5.70
CA THR A 47 31.21 5.39 7.07
C THR A 47 30.20 6.21 7.89
N THR A 48 29.48 7.13 7.26
CA THR A 48 28.39 7.88 7.91
C THR A 48 27.22 6.95 8.28
N ALA A 49 26.90 5.98 7.42
CA ALA A 49 25.90 4.97 7.74
C ALA A 49 26.31 4.10 8.93
N TYR A 50 27.56 3.65 8.98
CA TYR A 50 28.08 2.89 10.12
C TYR A 50 28.05 3.70 11.41
N LEU A 51 28.32 5.03 11.35
CA LEU A 51 28.19 5.92 12.49
C LEU A 51 26.73 5.97 12.98
N ALA A 52 25.77 6.11 12.07
CA ALA A 52 24.34 6.09 12.42
C ALA A 52 23.94 4.77 13.08
N PHE A 53 24.35 3.63 12.54
CA PHE A 53 24.10 2.32 13.16
C PHE A 53 24.79 2.16 14.51
N PHE A 54 25.99 2.70 14.69
CA PHE A 54 26.67 2.71 15.99
C PHE A 54 25.88 3.50 17.03
N ILE A 55 25.40 4.70 16.68
CA ILE A 55 24.54 5.51 17.57
C ILE A 55 23.24 4.78 17.88
N ALA A 56 22.63 4.11 16.89
CA ALA A 56 21.44 3.27 17.08
C ALA A 56 21.70 2.13 18.07
N ALA A 57 22.82 1.41 17.91
CA ALA A 57 23.20 0.31 18.79
C ALA A 57 23.45 0.77 20.24
N VAL A 58 24.08 1.92 20.43
CA VAL A 58 24.30 2.53 21.76
C VAL A 58 22.94 2.86 22.42
N ASN A 59 22.03 3.52 21.70
CA ASN A 59 20.72 3.85 22.25
C ASN A 59 19.88 2.58 22.56
N LEU A 60 19.95 1.57 21.68
CA LEU A 60 19.29 0.26 21.92
C LEU A 60 19.86 -0.45 23.17
N SER A 61 21.18 -0.41 23.35
CA SER A 61 21.83 -0.98 24.52
C SER A 61 21.38 -0.29 25.82
N ILE A 62 21.25 1.03 25.79
CA ILE A 62 20.72 1.80 26.92
C ILE A 62 19.24 1.45 27.15
N HIS A 63 18.42 1.33 26.11
CA HIS A 63 17.04 0.90 26.22
C HIS A 63 16.93 -0.47 26.92
N LEU A 64 17.72 -1.45 26.46
CA LEU A 64 17.71 -2.81 27.06
C LEU A 64 18.18 -2.79 28.51
N TYR A 65 19.22 -2.02 28.82
CA TYR A 65 19.68 -1.83 30.22
C TYR A 65 18.56 -1.28 31.10
N LEU A 66 17.88 -0.21 30.67
CA LEU A 66 16.76 0.39 31.40
C LEU A 66 15.60 -0.59 31.56
N ARG A 67 15.30 -1.38 30.56
CA ARG A 67 14.22 -2.37 30.57
C ARG A 67 14.44 -3.48 31.63
N PHE A 68 15.69 -3.94 31.78
CA PHE A 68 15.99 -5.09 32.64
C PHE A 68 16.52 -4.71 34.02
N ARG A 69 16.99 -3.48 34.23
CA ARG A 69 17.69 -3.09 35.46
C ARG A 69 17.08 -1.91 36.19
N VAL A 70 16.21 -1.14 35.57
CA VAL A 70 15.71 0.12 36.18
C VAL A 70 14.19 0.17 36.05
N GLU A 71 13.50 0.20 37.16
CA GLU A 71 12.04 0.38 37.22
C GLU A 71 11.65 1.86 37.18
N GLY A 72 10.47 2.19 36.65
CA GLY A 72 9.89 3.55 36.70
C GLY A 72 10.46 4.58 35.73
N GLN A 73 11.29 4.16 34.75
CA GLN A 73 11.89 5.04 33.73
C GLN A 73 11.31 4.85 32.32
N ASP A 74 10.00 4.62 32.22
CA ASP A 74 9.33 4.29 30.95
C ASP A 74 9.54 5.35 29.86
N THR A 75 9.49 6.64 30.23
CA THR A 75 9.66 7.74 29.27
C THR A 75 11.06 7.76 28.66
N LEU A 76 12.10 7.60 29.47
CA LEU A 76 13.49 7.54 28.98
C LEU A 76 13.72 6.27 28.17
N ARG A 77 13.20 5.13 28.63
CA ARG A 77 13.29 3.86 27.92
C ARG A 77 12.70 3.95 26.53
N ASN A 78 11.50 4.54 26.39
CA ASN A 78 10.83 4.73 25.11
C ASN A 78 11.56 5.74 24.22
N LEU A 79 12.14 6.81 24.78
CA LEU A 79 12.97 7.74 24.03
C LEU A 79 14.21 7.05 23.46
N MET A 80 14.91 6.23 24.25
CA MET A 80 16.10 5.51 23.77
C MET A 80 15.75 4.53 22.63
N LEU A 81 14.61 3.85 22.74
CA LEU A 81 14.14 2.99 21.65
C LEU A 81 13.79 3.80 20.40
N GLY A 82 13.08 4.93 20.58
CA GLY A 82 12.76 5.83 19.46
C GLY A 82 14.02 6.33 18.75
N LEU A 83 15.04 6.77 19.50
CA LEU A 83 16.33 7.21 18.93
C LEU A 83 17.06 6.06 18.23
N ALA A 84 17.07 4.86 18.81
CA ALA A 84 17.67 3.68 18.18
C ALA A 84 17.04 3.37 16.82
N VAL A 85 15.70 3.34 16.75
CA VAL A 85 14.96 3.14 15.50
C VAL A 85 15.26 4.28 14.51
N THR A 86 15.18 5.53 14.94
CA THR A 86 15.45 6.70 14.08
C THR A 86 16.83 6.65 13.44
N PHE A 87 17.89 6.40 14.23
CA PHE A 87 19.25 6.35 13.68
C PHE A 87 19.48 5.11 12.81
N ALA A 88 18.87 3.98 13.13
CA ALA A 88 18.89 2.82 12.25
C ALA A 88 18.22 3.14 10.91
N SER A 89 17.02 3.72 10.92
CA SER A 89 16.29 4.13 9.71
C SER A 89 17.03 5.19 8.89
N MET A 90 17.81 6.07 9.52
CA MET A 90 18.66 7.06 8.82
C MET A 90 19.90 6.43 8.18
N GLY A 91 20.49 5.40 8.80
CA GLY A 91 21.67 4.71 8.27
C GLY A 91 21.34 3.87 7.01
N ILE A 92 20.12 3.34 6.93
CA ILE A 92 19.68 2.47 5.83
C ILE A 92 19.76 3.16 4.45
N PRO A 93 19.20 4.39 4.26
CA PRO A 93 19.27 5.07 2.95
C PRO A 93 20.68 5.42 2.49
N ILE A 94 21.62 5.57 3.41
CA ILE A 94 23.00 5.91 3.09
C ILE A 94 23.76 4.67 2.59
N LEU A 95 23.47 3.50 3.17
CA LEU A 95 24.21 2.27 2.89
C LEU A 95 23.61 1.45 1.76
N PHE A 96 22.29 1.53 1.58
CA PHE A 96 21.57 0.65 0.67
C PHE A 96 21.03 1.41 -0.55
N SER A 97 20.84 0.71 -1.66
CA SER A 97 20.16 1.25 -2.84
C SER A 97 18.72 1.67 -2.50
N ALA A 98 18.16 2.60 -3.29
CA ALA A 98 16.79 3.10 -3.12
C ALA A 98 15.75 1.96 -3.03
N ALA A 99 15.92 0.89 -3.81
CA ALA A 99 15.07 -0.29 -3.79
C ALA A 99 15.06 -1.00 -2.42
N ASN A 100 16.24 -1.21 -1.83
CA ASN A 100 16.38 -1.85 -0.53
C ASN A 100 15.82 -0.98 0.61
N VAL A 101 16.02 0.33 0.53
CA VAL A 101 15.46 1.30 1.50
C VAL A 101 13.94 1.20 1.55
N LEU A 102 13.29 1.14 0.39
CA LEU A 102 11.84 1.00 0.29
C LEU A 102 11.34 -0.26 0.98
N MET A 103 11.98 -1.40 0.75
CA MET A 103 11.60 -2.67 1.36
C MET A 103 11.79 -2.64 2.89
N VAL A 104 12.89 -2.08 3.37
CA VAL A 104 13.18 -2.01 4.81
C VAL A 104 12.19 -1.08 5.52
N TRP A 105 11.95 0.12 5.00
CA TRP A 105 10.98 1.05 5.59
C TRP A 105 9.56 0.51 5.56
N ALA A 106 9.16 -0.18 4.48
CA ALA A 106 7.87 -0.84 4.41
C ALA A 106 7.73 -1.94 5.46
N ALA A 107 8.73 -2.80 5.63
CA ALA A 107 8.75 -3.84 6.66
C ALA A 107 8.76 -3.26 8.08
N GLU A 108 9.58 -2.23 8.32
CA GLU A 108 9.69 -1.54 9.62
C GLU A 108 8.36 -0.88 10.02
N SER A 109 7.66 -0.25 9.08
CA SER A 109 6.35 0.35 9.33
C SER A 109 5.32 -0.67 9.80
N VAL A 110 5.30 -1.86 9.17
CA VAL A 110 4.44 -2.99 9.57
C VAL A 110 4.80 -3.49 10.96
N LEU A 111 6.11 -3.66 11.23
CA LEU A 111 6.60 -4.12 12.54
C LEU A 111 6.22 -3.13 13.65
N LEU A 112 6.40 -1.84 13.45
CA LEU A 112 6.04 -0.81 14.42
C LEU A 112 4.54 -0.79 14.70
N LEU A 113 3.70 -0.92 13.68
CA LEU A 113 2.26 -1.02 13.88
C LEU A 113 1.87 -2.28 14.66
N TRP A 114 2.52 -3.41 14.37
CA TRP A 114 2.31 -4.62 15.13
C TRP A 114 2.75 -4.48 16.60
N LEU A 115 3.91 -3.86 16.86
CA LEU A 115 4.37 -3.54 18.23
C LEU A 115 3.38 -2.62 18.94
N PHE A 116 2.80 -1.63 18.24
CA PHE A 116 1.75 -0.80 18.81
C PHE A 116 0.57 -1.65 19.31
N THR A 117 0.14 -2.66 18.58
CA THR A 117 -0.97 -3.53 19.01
C THR A 117 -0.65 -4.31 20.29
N LYS A 118 0.63 -4.59 20.56
CA LYS A 118 1.10 -5.32 21.75
C LYS A 118 1.32 -4.40 22.95
N GLU A 119 2.06 -3.32 22.75
CA GLU A 119 2.50 -2.44 23.84
C GLU A 119 1.59 -1.22 24.04
N LYS A 120 0.68 -0.94 23.11
CA LYS A 120 -0.26 0.21 23.10
C LYS A 120 0.43 1.57 23.25
N ASN A 121 1.71 1.66 22.90
CA ASN A 121 2.49 2.88 22.98
C ASN A 121 2.32 3.71 21.70
N ARG A 122 1.82 4.95 21.84
CA ARG A 122 1.55 5.89 20.73
C ARG A 122 2.77 6.23 19.88
N ILE A 123 3.97 6.10 20.43
CA ILE A 123 5.20 6.37 19.67
C ILE A 123 5.31 5.39 18.49
N TYR A 124 4.96 4.12 18.67
CA TYR A 124 4.98 3.14 17.58
C TYR A 124 3.92 3.41 16.52
N GLU A 125 2.73 3.86 16.94
CA GLU A 125 1.66 4.27 16.03
C GLU A 125 2.11 5.43 15.12
N LEU A 126 2.66 6.50 15.74
CA LEU A 126 3.15 7.65 15.01
C LEU A 126 4.33 7.30 14.10
N ALA A 127 5.30 6.56 14.60
CA ALA A 127 6.48 6.15 13.83
C ALA A 127 6.09 5.29 12.63
N SER A 128 5.16 4.34 12.79
CA SER A 128 4.62 3.55 11.67
C SER A 128 3.96 4.44 10.61
N ALA A 129 3.12 5.41 11.03
CA ALA A 129 2.46 6.32 10.09
C ALA A 129 3.46 7.18 9.32
N VAL A 130 4.48 7.73 10.01
CA VAL A 130 5.55 8.52 9.38
C VAL A 130 6.33 7.68 8.38
N LEU A 131 6.74 6.46 8.75
CA LEU A 131 7.46 5.56 7.84
C LEU A 131 6.64 5.16 6.62
N LEU A 132 5.33 4.92 6.78
CA LEU A 132 4.44 4.66 5.63
C LEU A 132 4.42 5.84 4.67
N LEU A 133 4.30 7.06 5.18
CA LEU A 133 4.34 8.27 4.33
C LEU A 133 5.70 8.45 3.66
N LEU A 134 6.79 8.24 4.38
CA LEU A 134 8.14 8.27 3.81
C LEU A 134 8.34 7.20 2.74
N THR A 135 7.85 5.98 2.98
CA THR A 135 7.89 4.88 1.99
C THR A 135 7.13 5.25 0.72
N LEU A 136 5.96 5.90 0.85
CA LEU A 136 5.20 6.37 -0.32
C LEU A 136 5.95 7.45 -1.11
N GLY A 137 6.51 8.44 -0.40
CA GLY A 137 7.32 9.50 -1.01
C GLY A 137 8.57 8.95 -1.69
N ALA A 138 9.27 8.03 -1.03
CA ALA A 138 10.45 7.37 -1.57
C ALA A 138 10.11 6.46 -2.78
N LEU A 139 8.96 5.78 -2.77
CA LEU A 139 8.49 5.01 -3.92
C LEU A 139 8.20 5.93 -5.12
N ALA A 140 7.53 7.07 -4.88
CA ALA A 140 7.29 8.04 -5.93
C ALA A 140 8.60 8.58 -6.53
N TYR A 141 9.58 8.89 -5.68
CA TYR A 141 10.91 9.32 -6.12
C TYR A 141 11.65 8.20 -6.89
N TYR A 142 11.71 6.98 -6.35
CA TYR A 142 12.35 5.83 -7.00
C TYR A 142 11.84 5.60 -8.42
N ARG A 143 10.54 5.75 -8.65
CA ARG A 143 9.92 5.61 -9.98
C ARG A 143 10.34 6.68 -10.99
N THR A 144 10.87 7.82 -10.53
CA THR A 144 11.39 8.89 -11.40
C THR A 144 12.88 8.77 -11.68
N THR A 145 13.56 7.78 -11.12
CA THR A 145 15.01 7.59 -11.25
C THR A 145 15.36 6.63 -12.37
N ASP A 146 16.53 6.79 -12.97
CA ASP A 146 17.08 5.85 -13.95
C ASP A 146 17.27 4.44 -13.37
N THR A 147 17.49 4.33 -12.06
CA THR A 147 17.58 3.05 -11.35
C THR A 147 16.31 2.22 -11.50
N PHE A 148 15.13 2.85 -11.47
CA PHE A 148 13.87 2.14 -11.70
C PHE A 148 13.82 1.51 -13.09
N ILE A 149 14.26 2.24 -14.11
CA ILE A 149 14.31 1.76 -15.50
C ILE A 149 15.28 0.60 -15.63
N HIS A 150 16.45 0.68 -14.99
CA HIS A 150 17.41 -0.43 -14.97
C HIS A 150 16.92 -1.66 -14.20
N ASP A 151 16.19 -1.44 -13.10
CA ASP A 151 15.64 -2.51 -12.26
C ASP A 151 14.45 -3.23 -12.93
N THR A 152 13.85 -2.67 -14.00
CA THR A 152 12.80 -3.37 -14.76
C THR A 152 13.33 -4.61 -15.51
N GLY A 153 14.62 -4.64 -15.86
CA GLY A 153 15.27 -5.81 -16.47
C GLY A 153 14.56 -6.34 -17.71
N ASP A 154 14.95 -7.54 -18.16
CA ASP A 154 14.40 -8.18 -19.37
C ASP A 154 13.24 -9.14 -19.09
N SER A 155 12.92 -9.42 -17.85
CA SER A 155 11.94 -10.43 -17.45
C SER A 155 10.63 -9.84 -16.98
N LEU A 156 9.53 -10.25 -17.60
CA LEU A 156 8.18 -9.96 -17.13
C LEU A 156 8.00 -10.57 -15.72
N PHE A 157 7.62 -9.80 -14.72
CA PHE A 157 7.38 -10.16 -13.32
C PHE A 157 8.61 -10.57 -12.47
N PHE A 158 9.74 -10.96 -13.07
CA PHE A 158 10.95 -11.34 -12.32
C PHE A 158 12.01 -10.23 -12.43
N ASN A 159 11.68 -9.02 -12.02
CA ASN A 159 12.57 -7.86 -12.02
C ASN A 159 12.49 -7.11 -10.69
N GLY A 160 13.55 -6.35 -10.39
CA GLY A 160 13.68 -5.63 -9.13
C GLY A 160 12.59 -4.59 -8.90
N ALA A 161 12.23 -3.83 -9.93
CA ALA A 161 11.22 -2.78 -9.85
C ALA A 161 9.83 -3.35 -9.51
N PHE A 162 9.42 -4.45 -10.14
CA PHE A 162 8.18 -5.13 -9.85
C PHE A 162 8.16 -5.70 -8.43
N PHE A 163 9.26 -6.35 -8.03
CA PHE A 163 9.39 -6.95 -6.71
C PHE A 163 9.29 -5.90 -5.59
N VAL A 164 10.05 -4.80 -5.69
CA VAL A 164 10.04 -3.71 -4.69
C VAL A 164 8.67 -3.06 -4.60
N THR A 165 8.06 -2.71 -5.73
CA THR A 165 6.75 -2.06 -5.76
C THR A 165 5.66 -2.97 -5.19
N THR A 166 5.70 -4.27 -5.53
CA THR A 166 4.78 -5.28 -4.98
C THR A 166 4.98 -5.46 -3.48
N PHE A 167 6.23 -5.49 -3.00
CA PHE A 167 6.53 -5.61 -1.58
C PHE A 167 5.96 -4.44 -0.77
N VAL A 168 6.13 -3.20 -1.27
CA VAL A 168 5.53 -2.00 -0.64
C VAL A 168 4.01 -2.11 -0.62
N SER A 169 3.38 -2.55 -1.71
CA SER A 169 1.93 -2.79 -1.76
C SER A 169 1.47 -3.79 -0.69
N ILE A 170 2.17 -4.92 -0.56
CA ILE A 170 1.88 -5.94 0.46
C ILE A 170 1.97 -5.33 1.87
N ALA A 171 2.95 -4.49 2.13
CA ALA A 171 3.09 -3.83 3.43
C ALA A 171 1.85 -2.98 3.77
N TYR A 172 1.32 -2.21 2.82
CA TYR A 172 0.06 -1.45 3.00
C TYR A 172 -1.14 -2.37 3.26
N TYR A 173 -1.24 -3.50 2.56
CA TYR A 173 -2.29 -4.49 2.84
C TYR A 173 -2.17 -5.10 4.23
N VAL A 174 -0.95 -5.44 4.65
CA VAL A 174 -0.70 -6.00 6.00
C VAL A 174 -1.05 -4.98 7.08
N VAL A 175 -0.70 -3.70 6.90
CA VAL A 175 -1.11 -2.60 7.78
C VAL A 175 -2.63 -2.54 7.90
N ALA A 176 -3.36 -2.54 6.77
CA ALA A 176 -4.81 -2.53 6.77
C ALA A 176 -5.41 -3.75 7.50
N VAL A 177 -4.82 -4.92 7.30
CA VAL A 177 -5.23 -6.17 7.98
C VAL A 177 -4.96 -6.11 9.49
N ILE A 178 -3.80 -5.60 9.92
CA ILE A 178 -3.48 -5.40 11.36
C ILE A 178 -4.51 -4.46 12.00
N MET A 179 -4.81 -3.32 11.36
CA MET A 179 -5.81 -2.38 11.84
C MET A 179 -7.19 -3.05 11.94
N GLN A 180 -7.57 -3.85 10.96
CA GLN A 180 -8.85 -4.55 10.94
C GLN A 180 -8.99 -5.57 12.08
N PHE A 181 -7.96 -6.37 12.32
CA PHE A 181 -7.98 -7.33 13.42
C PHE A 181 -7.98 -6.69 14.81
N ASN A 182 -7.56 -5.43 14.91
CA ASN A 182 -7.51 -4.67 16.15
C ASN A 182 -8.46 -3.46 16.11
N LYS A 183 -9.60 -3.57 15.43
CA LYS A 183 -10.59 -2.50 15.22
C LYS A 183 -10.93 -1.75 16.51
N GLU A 184 -11.15 -2.45 17.60
CA GLU A 184 -11.48 -1.86 18.90
C GLU A 184 -10.37 -0.92 19.41
N LEU A 185 -9.11 -1.33 19.23
CA LEU A 185 -7.96 -0.51 19.62
C LEU A 185 -7.88 0.80 18.84
N PHE A 186 -8.17 0.77 17.53
CA PHE A 186 -8.12 1.93 16.64
C PHE A 186 -9.41 2.77 16.63
N SER A 187 -10.51 2.25 17.15
CA SER A 187 -11.81 2.96 17.21
C SER A 187 -11.92 3.96 18.39
N ASP A 188 -10.94 3.99 19.29
CA ASP A 188 -10.89 4.96 20.36
C ASP A 188 -10.70 6.37 19.79
N THR A 189 -11.64 7.29 20.09
CA THR A 189 -11.67 8.69 19.60
C THR A 189 -10.43 9.52 19.98
N LYS A 190 -9.65 9.07 20.95
CA LYS A 190 -8.41 9.72 21.37
C LYS A 190 -7.18 9.28 20.56
N ARG A 191 -7.34 8.40 19.56
CA ARG A 191 -6.24 7.92 18.73
C ARG A 191 -5.91 8.89 17.60
N LEU A 192 -4.63 8.93 17.24
CA LEU A 192 -4.12 9.74 16.12
C LEU A 192 -4.64 9.19 14.79
N ILE A 193 -4.70 7.86 14.67
CA ILE A 193 -5.14 7.15 13.48
C ILE A 193 -6.58 6.69 13.70
N ALA A 194 -7.52 7.35 13.03
CA ALA A 194 -8.92 6.92 13.03
C ALA A 194 -9.07 5.65 12.17
N TYR A 195 -9.70 4.62 12.72
CA TYR A 195 -9.81 3.29 12.09
C TYR A 195 -10.37 3.36 10.67
N THR A 196 -11.57 3.92 10.51
CA THR A 196 -12.30 3.82 9.23
C THR A 196 -11.58 4.48 8.06
N PRO A 197 -11.18 5.76 8.13
CA PRO A 197 -10.51 6.40 6.98
C PRO A 197 -9.12 5.82 6.74
N CYS A 198 -8.33 5.58 7.78
CA CYS A 198 -6.96 5.11 7.61
C CYS A 198 -6.88 3.67 7.10
N ASN A 199 -7.79 2.80 7.54
CA ASN A 199 -7.90 1.44 7.02
C ASN A 199 -8.29 1.44 5.53
N ALA A 200 -9.30 2.24 5.15
CA ALA A 200 -9.71 2.38 3.75
C ALA A 200 -8.59 2.96 2.86
N ILE A 201 -7.87 3.99 3.36
CA ILE A 201 -6.72 4.58 2.67
C ILE A 201 -5.61 3.54 2.50
N ALA A 202 -5.29 2.74 3.52
CA ALA A 202 -4.26 1.72 3.43
C ALA A 202 -4.61 0.64 2.38
N TYR A 203 -5.87 0.18 2.32
CA TYR A 203 -6.32 -0.72 1.26
C TYR A 203 -6.26 -0.06 -0.12
N ALA A 204 -6.72 1.19 -0.26
CA ALA A 204 -6.70 1.91 -1.53
C ALA A 204 -5.27 2.15 -2.04
N LEU A 205 -4.34 2.52 -1.16
CA LEU A 205 -2.93 2.69 -1.51
C LEU A 205 -2.29 1.35 -1.88
N GLY A 206 -2.51 0.29 -1.10
CA GLY A 206 -2.03 -1.05 -1.45
C GLY A 206 -2.52 -1.49 -2.83
N PHE A 207 -3.80 -1.29 -3.13
CA PHE A 207 -4.37 -1.56 -4.45
C PHE A 207 -3.71 -0.72 -5.54
N SER A 208 -3.61 0.59 -5.35
CA SER A 208 -3.05 1.51 -6.34
C SER A 208 -1.59 1.22 -6.64
N ILE A 209 -0.78 0.94 -5.60
CA ILE A 209 0.64 0.60 -5.74
C ILE A 209 0.79 -0.73 -6.48
N LEU A 210 -0.02 -1.74 -6.17
CA LEU A 210 0.01 -3.03 -6.87
C LEU A 210 -0.40 -2.89 -8.34
N PHE A 211 -1.43 -2.11 -8.61
CA PHE A 211 -1.84 -1.80 -9.98
C PHE A 211 -0.72 -1.10 -10.76
N LEU A 212 -0.04 -0.13 -10.14
CA LEU A 212 1.09 0.55 -10.76
C LEU A 212 2.25 -0.42 -11.04
N ALA A 213 2.54 -1.38 -10.15
CA ALA A 213 3.56 -2.41 -10.39
C ALA A 213 3.26 -3.23 -11.65
N PHE A 214 2.02 -3.69 -11.82
CA PHE A 214 1.60 -4.42 -13.01
C PHE A 214 1.63 -3.54 -14.27
N ARG A 215 1.07 -2.33 -14.18
CA ARG A 215 1.01 -1.40 -15.30
C ARG A 215 2.40 -1.08 -15.84
N ASP A 216 3.34 -0.72 -14.98
CA ASP A 216 4.70 -0.38 -15.40
C ASP A 216 5.38 -1.60 -16.03
N ASN A 217 5.23 -2.75 -15.39
CA ASN A 217 5.80 -3.99 -15.88
C ASN A 217 5.28 -4.36 -17.28
N PHE A 218 3.98 -4.20 -17.54
CA PHE A 218 3.43 -4.39 -18.88
C PHE A 218 3.90 -3.32 -19.86
N HIS A 219 3.99 -2.06 -19.42
CA HIS A 219 4.43 -0.96 -20.29
C HIS A 219 5.87 -1.15 -20.79
N PHE A 220 6.75 -1.69 -19.95
CA PHE A 220 8.15 -1.94 -20.32
C PHE A 220 8.36 -3.19 -21.17
N HIS A 221 7.50 -4.20 -21.02
CA HIS A 221 7.73 -5.51 -21.65
C HIS A 221 6.78 -5.85 -22.79
N LEU A 222 5.67 -5.15 -22.92
CA LEU A 222 4.68 -5.41 -23.96
C LEU A 222 4.51 -4.21 -24.88
N GLU A 223 4.34 -4.48 -26.17
CA GLU A 223 4.05 -3.45 -27.16
C GLU A 223 2.67 -2.82 -26.93
N GLN A 224 2.52 -1.54 -27.25
CA GLN A 224 1.20 -0.92 -27.28
C GLN A 224 0.43 -1.41 -28.53
N PRO A 225 -0.90 -1.61 -28.43
CA PRO A 225 -1.79 -1.35 -27.30
C PRO A 225 -1.96 -2.52 -26.32
N ILE A 226 -1.24 -3.63 -26.48
CA ILE A 226 -1.39 -4.84 -25.66
C ILE A 226 -1.10 -4.54 -24.18
N SER A 227 -0.08 -3.72 -23.90
CA SER A 227 0.28 -3.31 -22.54
C SER A 227 -0.85 -2.59 -21.82
N GLU A 228 -1.60 -1.74 -22.52
CA GLU A 228 -2.75 -1.04 -21.94
C GLU A 228 -3.90 -1.99 -21.62
N TYR A 229 -4.22 -2.91 -22.53
CA TYR A 229 -5.29 -3.89 -22.31
C TYR A 229 -4.93 -4.87 -21.19
N ALA A 230 -3.69 -5.30 -21.09
CA ALA A 230 -3.21 -6.13 -20.00
C ALA A 230 -3.32 -5.41 -18.66
N SER A 231 -2.97 -4.12 -18.61
CA SER A 231 -3.10 -3.29 -17.42
C SER A 231 -4.55 -3.13 -16.99
N LEU A 232 -5.46 -2.84 -17.92
CA LEU A 232 -6.88 -2.69 -17.64
C LEU A 232 -7.54 -4.02 -17.21
N LEU A 233 -7.15 -5.14 -17.84
CA LEU A 233 -7.59 -6.46 -17.41
C LEU A 233 -7.15 -6.77 -15.98
N THR A 234 -5.88 -6.46 -15.66
CA THR A 234 -5.35 -6.66 -14.30
C THR A 234 -6.09 -5.79 -13.29
N ALA A 235 -6.34 -4.51 -13.59
CA ALA A 235 -7.13 -3.62 -12.74
C ALA A 235 -8.55 -4.20 -12.51
N ASN A 236 -9.18 -4.71 -13.55
CA ASN A 236 -10.49 -5.34 -13.47
C ASN A 236 -10.47 -6.57 -12.55
N ILE A 237 -9.54 -7.50 -12.76
CA ILE A 237 -9.37 -8.69 -11.91
C ILE A 237 -9.10 -8.30 -10.45
N MET A 238 -8.25 -7.31 -10.22
CA MET A 238 -7.92 -6.84 -8.86
C MET A 238 -9.12 -6.19 -8.17
N LEU A 239 -9.90 -5.37 -8.87
CA LEU A 239 -11.13 -4.75 -8.33
C LEU A 239 -12.13 -5.83 -7.92
N LEU A 240 -12.41 -6.76 -8.83
CA LEU A 240 -13.39 -7.81 -8.61
C LEU A 240 -12.91 -8.82 -7.56
N GLY A 241 -11.63 -9.22 -7.62
CA GLY A 241 -11.02 -10.10 -6.62
C GLY A 241 -10.97 -9.45 -5.24
N GLY A 242 -10.59 -8.18 -5.16
CA GLY A 242 -10.60 -7.39 -3.93
C GLY A 242 -11.98 -7.30 -3.31
N ALA A 243 -13.01 -7.02 -4.11
CA ALA A 243 -14.38 -6.98 -3.65
C ALA A 243 -14.86 -8.35 -3.12
N LEU A 244 -14.50 -9.47 -3.78
CA LEU A 244 -14.82 -10.82 -3.33
C LEU A 244 -14.16 -11.16 -1.98
N ILE A 245 -12.91 -10.79 -1.80
CA ILE A 245 -12.16 -10.99 -0.55
C ILE A 245 -12.79 -10.17 0.58
N LEU A 246 -13.09 -8.91 0.32
CA LEU A 246 -13.72 -8.02 1.28
C LEU A 246 -15.09 -8.57 1.72
N ARG A 247 -15.91 -9.06 0.79
CA ARG A 247 -17.21 -9.68 1.10
C ARG A 247 -17.11 -10.85 2.08
N LYS A 248 -16.17 -11.73 1.88
CA LYS A 248 -16.02 -12.92 2.71
C LYS A 248 -15.64 -12.57 4.16
N ARG A 249 -15.06 -11.40 4.37
CA ARG A 249 -14.44 -11.00 5.66
C ARG A 249 -15.24 -9.96 6.46
N PHE A 250 -16.11 -9.18 5.81
CA PHE A 250 -16.90 -8.12 6.45
C PHE A 250 -18.38 -8.47 6.49
N GLU A 251 -19.05 -8.14 7.57
CA GLU A 251 -20.50 -8.28 7.67
C GLU A 251 -21.24 -7.35 6.69
N ILE A 252 -22.36 -7.82 6.19
CA ILE A 252 -23.00 -7.51 4.92
C ILE A 252 -23.36 -6.04 4.66
N SER A 253 -23.61 -5.20 5.69
CA SER A 253 -24.23 -3.88 5.49
C SER A 253 -23.30 -2.79 4.97
N GLU A 254 -22.04 -2.80 5.37
CA GLU A 254 -21.07 -1.75 4.96
C GLU A 254 -20.40 -2.08 3.60
N ASN A 255 -20.52 -3.32 3.15
CA ASN A 255 -19.79 -3.84 1.98
C ASN A 255 -20.57 -3.78 0.68
N MET A 256 -21.88 -3.56 0.70
CA MET A 256 -22.66 -3.43 -0.52
C MET A 256 -22.15 -2.28 -1.40
N LEU A 257 -21.87 -1.11 -0.80
CA LEU A 257 -21.34 0.04 -1.52
C LEU A 257 -20.00 -0.25 -2.21
N ALA A 258 -19.07 -0.95 -1.55
CA ALA A 258 -17.77 -1.31 -2.13
C ALA A 258 -17.94 -2.26 -3.34
N TYR A 259 -18.91 -3.15 -3.28
CA TYR A 259 -19.28 -4.04 -4.37
C TYR A 259 -19.81 -3.30 -5.58
N GLU A 260 -20.79 -2.44 -5.34
CA GLU A 260 -21.42 -1.65 -6.36
C GLU A 260 -20.37 -0.77 -7.06
N ILE A 261 -19.54 -0.05 -6.29
CA ILE A 261 -18.45 0.74 -6.84
C ILE A 261 -17.48 -0.11 -7.66
N SER A 262 -17.08 -1.29 -7.17
CA SER A 262 -16.15 -2.16 -7.90
C SER A 262 -16.77 -2.71 -9.20
N LEU A 263 -18.07 -3.01 -9.20
CA LEU A 263 -18.79 -3.47 -10.38
C LEU A 263 -18.91 -2.35 -11.43
N TYR A 264 -19.25 -1.12 -11.01
CA TYR A 264 -19.28 0.03 -11.91
C TYR A 264 -17.91 0.33 -12.51
N LEU A 265 -16.85 0.34 -11.68
CA LEU A 265 -15.49 0.56 -12.17
C LEU A 265 -15.04 -0.55 -13.13
N ALA A 266 -15.35 -1.81 -12.84
CA ALA A 266 -15.05 -2.92 -13.73
C ALA A 266 -15.79 -2.79 -15.07
N GLY A 267 -17.06 -2.41 -15.05
CA GLY A 267 -17.85 -2.13 -16.26
C GLY A 267 -17.27 -0.97 -17.09
N ILE A 268 -16.86 0.12 -16.44
CA ILE A 268 -16.21 1.26 -17.09
C ILE A 268 -14.87 0.85 -17.71
N LEU A 269 -14.02 0.13 -16.97
CA LEU A 269 -12.74 -0.36 -17.49
C LEU A 269 -12.94 -1.27 -18.72
N PHE A 270 -13.91 -2.17 -18.66
CA PHE A 270 -14.27 -3.00 -19.82
C PHE A 270 -14.75 -2.16 -21.00
N ALA A 271 -15.62 -1.17 -20.77
CA ALA A 271 -16.07 -0.27 -21.81
C ALA A 271 -14.89 0.49 -22.46
N MET A 272 -13.98 1.02 -21.67
CA MET A 272 -12.79 1.74 -22.17
C MET A 272 -11.96 0.90 -23.13
N THR A 273 -11.75 -0.40 -22.85
CA THR A 273 -10.98 -1.29 -23.74
C THR A 273 -11.62 -1.53 -25.08
N VAL A 274 -12.94 -1.42 -25.17
CA VAL A 274 -13.70 -1.68 -26.40
C VAL A 274 -13.97 -0.41 -27.20
N TRP A 275 -14.13 0.74 -26.51
CA TRP A 275 -14.52 1.99 -27.15
C TRP A 275 -13.34 2.83 -27.62
N ASN A 276 -12.18 2.71 -26.98
CA ASN A 276 -11.00 3.51 -27.33
C ASN A 276 -10.31 3.07 -28.63
N ASP A 277 -10.46 1.79 -29.03
CA ASP A 277 -9.77 1.27 -30.20
C ASP A 277 -10.67 0.30 -30.98
N THR A 278 -10.68 0.46 -32.29
CA THR A 278 -11.42 -0.41 -33.21
C THR A 278 -10.56 -1.51 -33.82
N ALA A 279 -9.23 -1.48 -33.58
CA ALA A 279 -8.32 -2.48 -34.12
C ALA A 279 -8.55 -3.87 -33.50
N PRO A 280 -8.33 -4.96 -34.22
CA PRO A 280 -8.48 -6.32 -33.68
C PRO A 280 -7.37 -6.73 -32.70
N THR A 281 -6.39 -5.84 -32.47
CA THR A 281 -5.29 -6.06 -31.55
C THR A 281 -5.81 -6.20 -30.11
N GLY A 282 -5.24 -7.13 -29.35
CA GLY A 282 -5.64 -7.37 -27.96
C GLY A 282 -7.02 -7.98 -27.76
N LEU A 283 -7.64 -8.53 -28.82
CA LEU A 283 -8.99 -9.08 -28.81
C LEU A 283 -9.19 -10.16 -27.71
N LEU A 284 -8.19 -11.02 -27.54
CA LEU A 284 -8.20 -12.05 -26.48
C LEU A 284 -8.32 -11.43 -25.09
N LEU A 285 -7.55 -10.38 -24.80
CA LEU A 285 -7.59 -9.70 -23.49
C LEU A 285 -8.95 -9.01 -23.25
N ARG A 286 -9.55 -8.43 -24.29
CA ARG A 286 -10.90 -7.83 -24.23
C ARG A 286 -11.96 -8.88 -23.93
N TRP A 287 -11.90 -10.05 -24.56
CA TRP A 287 -12.81 -11.16 -24.28
C TRP A 287 -12.62 -11.74 -22.89
N LEU A 288 -11.38 -11.89 -22.42
CA LEU A 288 -11.10 -12.30 -21.04
C LEU A 288 -11.69 -11.31 -20.04
N MET A 289 -11.56 -10.02 -20.30
CA MET A 289 -12.12 -8.96 -19.46
C MET A 289 -13.66 -9.03 -19.44
N ALA A 290 -14.30 -9.26 -20.58
CA ALA A 290 -15.74 -9.48 -20.67
C ALA A 290 -16.18 -10.69 -19.83
N LEU A 291 -15.50 -11.82 -19.97
CA LEU A 291 -15.80 -13.04 -19.22
C LEU A 291 -15.67 -12.83 -17.71
N VAL A 292 -14.59 -12.19 -17.26
CA VAL A 292 -14.36 -11.88 -15.83
C VAL A 292 -15.49 -11.00 -15.30
N THR A 293 -15.86 -9.96 -16.05
CA THR A 293 -16.93 -9.02 -15.63
C THR A 293 -18.30 -9.69 -15.58
N ILE A 294 -18.63 -10.52 -16.58
CA ILE A 294 -19.89 -11.29 -16.63
C ILE A 294 -19.96 -12.29 -15.47
N ALA A 295 -18.88 -13.05 -15.24
CA ALA A 295 -18.84 -14.02 -14.15
C ALA A 295 -19.03 -13.35 -12.79
N TYR A 296 -18.44 -12.16 -12.61
CA TYR A 296 -18.62 -11.38 -11.39
C TYR A 296 -20.05 -10.86 -11.24
N MET A 297 -20.66 -10.34 -12.32
CA MET A 297 -22.07 -9.93 -12.30
C MET A 297 -22.98 -11.08 -11.89
N ALA A 298 -22.83 -12.24 -12.52
CA ALA A 298 -23.62 -13.43 -12.19
C ALA A 298 -23.45 -13.82 -10.71
N TYR A 299 -22.22 -13.73 -10.18
CA TYR A 299 -21.96 -13.99 -8.77
C TYR A 299 -22.65 -12.97 -7.84
N CYS A 300 -22.61 -11.68 -8.18
CA CYS A 300 -23.27 -10.62 -7.41
C CYS A 300 -24.79 -10.80 -7.41
N ILE A 301 -25.39 -11.03 -8.57
CA ILE A 301 -26.84 -11.27 -8.71
C ILE A 301 -27.27 -12.46 -7.84
N ARG A 302 -26.56 -13.59 -7.95
CA ARG A 302 -26.84 -14.78 -7.12
C ARG A 302 -26.74 -14.50 -5.63
N GLY A 303 -25.73 -13.74 -5.23
CA GLY A 303 -25.50 -13.41 -3.82
C GLY A 303 -26.56 -12.48 -3.23
N GLN A 304 -27.12 -11.58 -4.02
CA GLN A 304 -28.10 -10.59 -3.57
C GLN A 304 -29.53 -11.13 -3.56
N LEU A 305 -29.89 -12.03 -4.48
CA LEU A 305 -31.17 -12.73 -4.44
C LEU A 305 -31.37 -13.52 -3.12
N LEU A 306 -30.28 -13.83 -2.43
CA LEU A 306 -30.29 -14.54 -1.15
C LEU A 306 -30.38 -13.62 0.09
N VAL A 307 -30.18 -12.31 -0.05
CA VAL A 307 -29.91 -11.42 1.12
C VAL A 307 -30.86 -10.22 1.25
N THR A 308 -31.52 -9.76 0.17
CA THR A 308 -32.20 -8.46 0.21
C THR A 308 -33.69 -8.52 0.46
N SER A 309 -34.11 -7.73 1.48
CA SER A 309 -35.50 -7.39 1.78
C SER A 309 -36.05 -6.20 0.98
N ASN A 310 -35.23 -5.47 0.19
CA ASN A 310 -35.68 -4.31 -0.57
C ASN A 310 -35.17 -4.29 -2.03
N PRO A 311 -35.93 -4.87 -2.98
CA PRO A 311 -35.45 -5.11 -4.34
C PRO A 311 -35.42 -3.88 -5.26
N ARG A 312 -36.03 -2.74 -4.90
CA ARG A 312 -36.23 -1.62 -5.86
C ARG A 312 -34.99 -0.83 -6.24
N SER A 313 -34.08 -0.54 -5.31
CA SER A 313 -32.84 0.20 -5.63
C SER A 313 -31.86 -0.66 -6.43
N LEU A 314 -31.83 -1.94 -6.16
CA LEU A 314 -30.96 -2.91 -6.81
C LEU A 314 -31.24 -3.06 -8.30
N HIS A 315 -32.53 -3.08 -8.68
CA HIS A 315 -32.93 -3.30 -10.07
C HIS A 315 -32.47 -2.18 -11.01
N THR A 316 -32.43 -0.93 -10.55
CA THR A 316 -31.98 0.20 -11.36
C THR A 316 -30.48 0.17 -11.62
N GLU A 317 -29.69 -0.17 -10.62
CA GLU A 317 -28.23 -0.21 -10.71
C GLU A 317 -27.76 -1.36 -11.61
N TYR A 318 -28.35 -2.55 -11.44
CA TYR A 318 -28.06 -3.66 -12.33
C TYR A 318 -28.53 -3.41 -13.77
N ALA A 319 -29.63 -2.72 -13.96
CA ALA A 319 -30.10 -2.35 -15.29
C ALA A 319 -29.08 -1.43 -16.00
N ILE A 320 -28.48 -0.46 -15.29
CA ILE A 320 -27.45 0.41 -15.87
C ILE A 320 -26.21 -0.37 -16.25
N VAL A 321 -25.67 -1.19 -15.34
CA VAL A 321 -24.46 -1.97 -15.59
C VAL A 321 -24.69 -3.01 -16.69
N SER A 322 -25.83 -3.72 -16.66
CA SER A 322 -26.16 -4.70 -17.70
C SER A 322 -26.36 -4.06 -19.06
N THR A 323 -26.95 -2.86 -19.13
CA THR A 323 -27.10 -2.12 -20.37
C THR A 323 -25.75 -1.69 -20.93
N LEU A 324 -24.86 -1.15 -20.07
CA LEU A 324 -23.49 -0.76 -20.47
C LEU A 324 -22.72 -1.99 -21.00
N MET A 325 -22.79 -3.10 -20.27
CA MET A 325 -22.14 -4.35 -20.68
C MET A 325 -22.69 -4.89 -21.99
N TRP A 326 -24.01 -4.85 -22.17
CA TRP A 326 -24.64 -5.31 -23.38
C TRP A 326 -24.22 -4.48 -24.59
N LEU A 327 -24.23 -3.14 -24.50
CA LEU A 327 -23.72 -2.24 -25.53
C LEU A 327 -22.25 -2.52 -25.87
N THR A 328 -21.42 -2.72 -24.85
CA THR A 328 -20.00 -2.98 -25.00
C THR A 328 -19.73 -4.33 -25.64
N LEU A 329 -20.49 -5.38 -25.27
CA LEU A 329 -20.43 -6.70 -25.90
C LEU A 329 -20.85 -6.66 -27.36
N THR A 330 -21.92 -5.90 -27.69
CA THR A 330 -22.35 -5.71 -29.07
C THR A 330 -21.22 -5.13 -29.92
N ARG A 331 -20.54 -4.09 -29.41
CA ARG A 331 -19.40 -3.49 -30.10
C ARG A 331 -18.19 -4.43 -30.19
N LEU A 332 -17.92 -5.22 -29.16
CA LEU A 332 -16.84 -6.21 -29.17
C LEU A 332 -17.10 -7.29 -30.23
N LEU A 333 -18.34 -7.74 -30.36
CA LEU A 333 -18.75 -8.67 -31.42
C LEU A 333 -18.57 -8.06 -32.81
N LEU A 334 -18.93 -6.79 -33.01
CA LEU A 334 -18.70 -6.08 -34.28
C LEU A 334 -17.21 -6.00 -34.65
N ILE A 335 -16.33 -5.74 -33.66
CA ILE A 335 -14.88 -5.72 -33.87
C ILE A 335 -14.34 -7.12 -34.19
N THR A 336 -14.87 -8.14 -33.52
CA THR A 336 -14.41 -9.54 -33.68
C THR A 336 -14.80 -10.09 -35.05
N PHE A 337 -16.00 -9.78 -35.48
CA PHE A 337 -16.57 -10.26 -36.74
C PHE A 337 -16.72 -9.08 -37.71
N ASN A 338 -15.63 -8.65 -38.30
CA ASN A 338 -15.52 -7.42 -39.11
C ASN A 338 -16.55 -7.33 -40.27
N GLU A 339 -17.27 -8.43 -40.61
CA GLU A 339 -18.27 -8.54 -41.65
C GLU A 339 -19.70 -8.73 -41.12
N VAL A 340 -19.87 -8.75 -39.78
CA VAL A 340 -21.21 -9.00 -39.20
C VAL A 340 -22.03 -7.73 -39.14
N ASN A 341 -23.20 -7.71 -39.74
CA ASN A 341 -24.13 -6.62 -39.66
C ASN A 341 -24.53 -6.29 -38.22
N PHE A 342 -24.68 -5.02 -37.89
CA PHE A 342 -25.04 -4.52 -36.55
C PHE A 342 -26.27 -5.27 -35.96
N SER A 343 -27.29 -5.59 -36.79
CA SER A 343 -28.48 -6.33 -36.37
C SER A 343 -28.17 -7.75 -35.87
N THR A 344 -27.21 -8.42 -36.50
CA THR A 344 -26.80 -9.78 -36.12
C THR A 344 -25.95 -9.77 -34.84
N ALA A 345 -25.03 -8.81 -34.72
CA ALA A 345 -24.26 -8.64 -33.52
C ALA A 345 -25.12 -8.25 -32.30
N PHE A 346 -26.14 -7.41 -32.54
CA PHE A 346 -27.10 -7.01 -31.53
C PHE A 346 -27.97 -8.20 -31.06
N SER A 347 -28.44 -9.02 -31.98
CA SER A 347 -29.23 -10.24 -31.63
C SER A 347 -28.40 -11.27 -30.90
N LEU A 348 -27.11 -11.45 -31.27
CA LEU A 348 -26.19 -12.36 -30.57
C LEU A 348 -25.88 -11.85 -29.18
N SER A 349 -25.68 -10.54 -29.02
CA SER A 349 -25.41 -9.96 -27.69
C SER A 349 -26.61 -10.01 -26.76
N LEU A 350 -27.85 -9.93 -27.29
CA LEU A 350 -29.07 -10.16 -26.54
C LEU A 350 -29.15 -11.61 -26.06
N GLY A 351 -28.81 -12.59 -26.90
CA GLY A 351 -28.82 -14.01 -26.53
C GLY A 351 -27.77 -14.36 -25.47
N ILE A 352 -26.68 -13.63 -25.39
CA ILE A 352 -25.66 -13.80 -24.34
C ILE A 352 -26.06 -13.13 -23.01
N ALA A 353 -26.85 -12.04 -23.09
CA ALA A 353 -27.28 -11.29 -21.92
C ALA A 353 -28.57 -11.83 -21.25
N ALA A 354 -29.35 -12.64 -21.97
CA ALA A 354 -30.54 -13.32 -21.47
C ALA A 354 -30.20 -14.60 -20.70
#